data_f46a805bd69017254cf209fb91fb971f
#
_entry.id   f46a805bd69017254cf209fb91fb971f
#
_cell.length_a   1.000
_cell.length_b   1.000
_cell.length_c   1.000
_cell.angle_alpha   90.00
_cell.angle_beta   90.00
_cell.angle_gamma   90.00
#
_symmetry.space_group_name_H-M   'P 1'
#
loop_
_entity.id
_entity.type
_entity.pdbx_description
1 polymer ?
#
loop_
_entity_poly.entity_id
_entity_poly.type
_entity_poly.pdbx_seq_one_letter_code
_entity_poly.pdbx_strand_id
1 'polypeptide(L)'
;LYSYVSRGRLAVYRIGDDRRSSYLREDIERLLRLKAPGRKPERIAAASLTWGQPVLDTQLSGIAKGDLFYRRQSASTLADTAHLEAVAALLWDCDAAVFDAPAPEATAPWMQLCRSLQTASFADRAIALTALGRSALIETDPAATAVALLRLVVAGLLGTAPRRQPIHQQFASVWSLAAPAAKQVRAALVLSADHELNVSTFTARCIASAGADLGACVLGGLSAVSGTAHGGQSAEVDAWLDRMATGATLDAHNFAPGFRHALYPAGDPRAAKLLSLLTPSPAAAQLLARAVSLSWPPPNIDLALVLLCRQLGLPRGSAFALFAAGRTIGWLAHALEQRRDGRLIRPRARYLR
;
A
#
# COMPACT_ATOMS: atom_id res chain seq x y z
N LEU A 1 29.77 -3.42 -10.62
CA LEU A 1 28.36 -3.78 -10.81
C LEU A 1 28.12 -5.25 -10.51
N TYR A 2 28.92 -6.18 -11.07
CA TYR A 2 28.74 -7.63 -10.93
C TYR A 2 28.52 -8.11 -9.48
N SER A 3 29.32 -7.62 -8.54
CA SER A 3 29.20 -7.96 -7.11
C SER A 3 27.93 -7.44 -6.44
N TYR A 4 27.25 -6.45 -7.02
CA TYR A 4 25.96 -5.95 -6.54
C TYR A 4 24.82 -6.77 -7.10
N VAL A 5 24.97 -7.24 -8.35
CA VAL A 5 24.03 -8.16 -9.00
C VAL A 5 24.02 -9.49 -8.26
N SER A 6 25.18 -10.10 -8.03
CA SER A 6 25.31 -11.40 -7.35
C SER A 6 24.78 -11.38 -5.89
N ARG A 7 24.74 -10.21 -5.26
CA ARG A 7 24.17 -10.01 -3.92
C ARG A 7 22.72 -9.54 -3.93
N GLY A 8 22.04 -9.55 -5.10
CA GLY A 8 20.65 -9.11 -5.25
C GLY A 8 20.40 -7.62 -4.99
N ARG A 9 21.44 -6.78 -5.02
CA ARG A 9 21.34 -5.32 -4.76
C ARG A 9 21.17 -4.48 -6.02
N LEU A 10 21.28 -5.09 -7.18
CA LEU A 10 21.11 -4.47 -8.49
C LEU A 10 20.48 -5.46 -9.44
N ALA A 11 19.36 -5.08 -10.04
CA ALA A 11 18.72 -5.90 -11.07
C ALA A 11 19.43 -5.75 -12.42
N VAL A 12 19.59 -6.86 -13.14
CA VAL A 12 20.10 -6.91 -14.52
C VAL A 12 18.92 -7.15 -15.44
N TYR A 13 18.83 -6.35 -16.47
CA TYR A 13 17.83 -6.50 -17.52
C TYR A 13 18.54 -6.88 -18.81
N ARG A 14 18.01 -7.87 -19.53
CA ARG A 14 18.42 -8.21 -20.89
C ARG A 14 17.35 -7.70 -21.84
N ILE A 15 17.72 -6.85 -22.78
CA ILE A 15 16.81 -6.23 -23.74
C ILE A 15 17.00 -6.92 -25.09
N GLY A 16 16.00 -7.73 -25.51
CA GLY A 16 16.07 -8.51 -26.76
C GLY A 16 17.19 -9.57 -26.74
N ASP A 17 17.71 -9.89 -27.91
CA ASP A 17 18.81 -10.88 -28.10
C ASP A 17 20.21 -10.32 -27.79
N ASP A 18 20.30 -9.08 -27.30
CA ASP A 18 21.60 -8.49 -26.94
C ASP A 18 22.14 -9.15 -25.65
N ARG A 19 23.36 -9.70 -25.75
CA ARG A 19 24.06 -10.31 -24.62
C ARG A 19 24.53 -9.27 -23.57
N ARG A 20 24.32 -7.98 -23.82
CA ARG A 20 24.70 -6.91 -22.91
C ARG A 20 23.77 -6.83 -21.72
N SER A 21 24.35 -6.67 -20.54
CA SER A 21 23.59 -6.42 -19.30
C SER A 21 23.20 -4.95 -19.24
N SER A 22 21.90 -4.67 -19.22
CA SER A 22 21.37 -3.34 -19.04
C SER A 22 20.98 -3.09 -17.57
N TYR A 23 21.15 -1.88 -17.12
CA TYR A 23 20.87 -1.47 -15.75
C TYR A 23 20.04 -0.19 -15.79
N LEU A 24 19.09 -0.06 -14.88
CA LEU A 24 18.34 1.19 -14.77
C LEU A 24 19.24 2.31 -14.23
N ARG A 25 19.13 3.48 -14.86
CA ARG A 25 19.88 4.67 -14.43
C ARG A 25 19.64 4.98 -12.96
N GLU A 26 18.39 4.91 -12.51
CA GLU A 26 18.00 5.20 -11.14
C GLU A 26 18.62 4.22 -10.13
N ASP A 27 18.74 2.94 -10.48
CA ASP A 27 19.37 1.94 -9.62
C ASP A 27 20.90 2.17 -9.53
N ILE A 28 21.51 2.58 -10.64
CA ILE A 28 22.94 2.99 -10.64
C ILE A 28 23.12 4.26 -9.81
N GLU A 29 22.28 5.28 -10.00
CA GLU A 29 22.35 6.52 -9.21
C GLU A 29 22.09 6.26 -7.72
N ARG A 30 21.16 5.35 -7.38
CA ARG A 30 20.94 4.89 -6.01
C ARG A 30 22.20 4.25 -5.43
N LEU A 31 22.86 3.34 -6.16
CA LEU A 31 24.09 2.71 -5.73
C LEU A 31 25.24 3.71 -5.59
N LEU A 32 25.33 4.71 -6.46
CA LEU A 32 26.30 5.78 -6.37
C LEU A 32 26.04 6.64 -5.12
N ARG A 33 24.78 6.96 -4.83
CA ARG A 33 24.39 7.66 -3.58
C ARG A 33 24.74 6.85 -2.34
N LEU A 34 24.56 5.54 -2.37
CA LEU A 34 24.93 4.63 -1.26
C LEU A 34 26.44 4.46 -1.10
N LYS A 35 27.24 4.56 -2.19
CA LYS A 35 28.70 4.51 -2.15
C LYS A 35 29.35 5.85 -1.83
N ALA A 36 28.70 6.95 -2.16
CA ALA A 36 29.22 8.30 -2.00
C ALA A 36 29.19 8.88 -0.56
N PRO A 37 28.55 8.30 0.47
CA PRO A 37 28.73 8.80 1.81
C PRO A 37 30.13 8.42 2.29
N GLY A 38 31.11 9.24 1.98
CA GLY A 38 32.28 9.31 2.83
C GLY A 38 31.78 9.39 4.27
N ARG A 39 32.62 9.03 5.25
CA ARG A 39 32.35 8.96 6.70
C ARG A 39 31.67 10.19 7.35
N LYS A 40 31.01 11.07 6.59
CA LYS A 40 30.28 12.25 7.10
C LYS A 40 28.88 11.86 7.51
N PRO A 41 28.52 11.96 8.80
CA PRO A 41 27.21 11.58 9.33
C PRO A 41 26.02 12.21 8.56
N GLU A 42 26.21 13.42 8.05
CA GLU A 42 25.20 14.19 7.30
C GLU A 42 24.81 13.54 5.96
N ARG A 43 25.79 12.90 5.28
CA ARG A 43 25.51 12.19 4.02
C ARG A 43 24.84 10.86 4.26
N ILE A 44 25.14 10.20 5.38
CA ILE A 44 24.48 8.98 5.81
C ILE A 44 23.01 9.29 6.12
N ALA A 45 22.76 10.34 6.92
CA ALA A 45 21.41 10.78 7.26
C ALA A 45 20.56 11.13 6.02
N ALA A 46 21.15 11.86 5.04
CA ALA A 46 20.46 12.17 3.80
C ALA A 46 20.14 10.91 2.95
N ALA A 47 21.05 9.94 2.90
CA ALA A 47 20.85 8.69 2.19
C ALA A 47 19.79 7.78 2.87
N SER A 48 19.56 7.95 4.17
CA SER A 48 18.55 7.19 4.92
C SER A 48 17.11 7.58 4.59
N LEU A 49 16.89 8.78 4.05
CA LEU A 49 15.56 9.26 3.64
C LEU A 49 15.12 8.76 2.26
N THR A 50 16.00 8.06 1.54
CA THR A 50 15.70 7.45 0.25
C THR A 50 15.96 5.96 0.33
N TRP A 51 15.24 5.12 -0.33
CA TRP A 51 15.29 3.63 -0.50
C TRP A 51 16.55 2.88 0.04
N GLY A 52 17.25 3.36 1.07
CA GLY A 52 18.60 2.90 1.37
C GLY A 52 18.78 2.21 2.70
N GLN A 53 18.70 2.96 3.78
CA GLN A 53 19.06 2.48 5.12
C GLN A 53 17.85 2.51 6.04
N PRO A 54 17.64 1.46 6.87
CA PRO A 54 16.63 1.49 7.93
C PRO A 54 16.88 2.70 8.84
N VAL A 55 15.81 3.46 9.14
CA VAL A 55 15.88 4.66 10.00
C VAL A 55 15.19 4.45 11.34
N LEU A 56 14.27 3.50 11.42
CA LEU A 56 13.52 3.13 12.62
C LEU A 56 13.43 1.61 12.72
N ASP A 57 13.48 1.10 13.93
CA ASP A 57 13.18 -0.29 14.21
C ASP A 57 11.67 -0.52 14.20
N THR A 58 11.25 -1.70 13.77
CA THR A 58 9.86 -2.14 13.81
C THR A 58 9.76 -3.64 14.01
N GLN A 59 8.74 -4.08 14.73
CA GLN A 59 8.39 -5.50 14.90
C GLN A 59 7.16 -5.89 14.05
N LEU A 60 6.66 -4.99 13.21
CA LEU A 60 5.40 -5.15 12.51
C LEU A 60 5.54 -5.89 11.20
N SER A 61 6.40 -5.40 10.33
CA SER A 61 6.64 -6.03 9.04
C SER A 61 8.10 -5.92 8.61
N GLY A 62 8.50 -6.80 7.72
CA GLY A 62 9.84 -6.80 7.16
C GLY A 62 9.92 -7.60 5.87
N ILE A 63 10.94 -7.31 5.07
CA ILE A 63 11.21 -7.98 3.82
C ILE A 63 12.46 -8.85 3.99
N ALA A 64 12.31 -10.14 3.80
CA ALA A 64 13.41 -11.10 3.89
C ALA A 64 13.32 -12.11 2.74
N LYS A 65 14.46 -12.40 2.10
CA LYS A 65 14.56 -13.35 0.98
C LYS A 65 13.56 -13.11 -0.16
N GLY A 66 13.19 -11.84 -0.38
CA GLY A 66 12.25 -11.45 -1.42
C GLY A 66 10.77 -11.65 -1.07
N ASP A 67 10.43 -12.01 0.16
CA ASP A 67 9.04 -12.12 0.65
C ASP A 67 8.75 -11.06 1.72
N LEU A 68 7.46 -10.74 1.89
CA LEU A 68 6.94 -9.81 2.88
C LEU A 68 6.37 -10.59 4.08
N PHE A 69 6.73 -10.17 5.28
CA PHE A 69 6.28 -10.78 6.52
C PHE A 69 5.55 -9.77 7.40
N TYR A 70 4.46 -10.20 8.01
CA TYR A 70 3.73 -9.51 9.08
C TYR A 70 3.99 -10.26 10.38
N ARG A 71 4.70 -9.68 11.33
CA ARG A 71 5.14 -10.35 12.58
C ARG A 71 5.61 -11.80 12.35
N ARG A 72 6.57 -12.00 11.41
CA ARG A 72 7.16 -13.30 11.04
C ARG A 72 6.24 -14.26 10.27
N GLN A 73 5.01 -13.88 9.93
CA GLN A 73 4.12 -14.67 9.07
C GLN A 73 4.15 -14.12 7.65
N SER A 74 4.30 -14.99 6.64
CA SER A 74 4.31 -14.55 5.23
C SER A 74 2.97 -13.92 4.86
N ALA A 75 3.03 -12.70 4.29
CA ALA A 75 1.85 -12.00 3.79
C ALA A 75 1.13 -12.78 2.70
N SER A 76 1.90 -13.48 1.84
CA SER A 76 1.37 -14.33 0.78
C SER A 76 0.59 -15.53 1.34
N THR A 77 1.09 -16.15 2.41
CA THR A 77 0.39 -17.25 3.10
C THR A 77 -0.86 -16.75 3.82
N LEU A 78 -0.78 -15.62 4.52
CA LEU A 78 -1.94 -15.02 5.17
C LEU A 78 -3.04 -14.66 4.16
N ALA A 79 -2.68 -14.23 2.95
CA ALA A 79 -3.63 -13.93 1.88
C ALA A 79 -4.43 -15.13 1.40
N ASP A 80 -4.04 -16.37 1.70
CA ASP A 80 -4.82 -17.56 1.33
C ASP A 80 -6.12 -17.70 2.13
N THR A 81 -6.05 -17.46 3.44
CA THR A 81 -7.15 -17.77 4.35
C THR A 81 -7.51 -16.67 5.34
N ALA A 82 -6.56 -15.80 5.73
CA ALA A 82 -6.79 -14.79 6.75
C ALA A 82 -7.74 -13.68 6.28
N HIS A 83 -8.55 -13.17 7.19
CA HIS A 83 -9.31 -11.93 7.02
C HIS A 83 -8.45 -10.73 7.44
N LEU A 84 -8.79 -9.54 6.93
CA LEU A 84 -8.06 -8.30 7.26
C LEU A 84 -8.06 -8.05 8.77
N GLU A 85 -9.15 -8.37 9.45
CA GLU A 85 -9.33 -8.25 10.91
C GLU A 85 -8.34 -9.13 11.68
N ALA A 86 -8.11 -10.36 11.23
CA ALA A 86 -7.12 -11.24 11.84
C ALA A 86 -5.69 -10.72 11.65
N VAL A 87 -5.40 -10.15 10.49
CA VAL A 87 -4.10 -9.50 10.23
C VAL A 87 -3.96 -8.21 11.06
N ALA A 88 -5.04 -7.47 11.26
CA ALA A 88 -5.05 -6.31 12.14
C ALA A 88 -4.74 -6.72 13.59
N ALA A 89 -5.43 -7.73 14.13
CA ALA A 89 -5.18 -8.25 15.47
C ALA A 89 -3.72 -8.73 15.63
N LEU A 90 -3.18 -9.43 14.62
CA LEU A 90 -1.77 -9.82 14.58
C LEU A 90 -0.83 -8.60 14.64
N LEU A 91 -1.05 -7.58 13.80
CA LEU A 91 -0.16 -6.41 13.74
C LEU A 91 -0.29 -5.51 14.98
N TRP A 92 -1.51 -5.34 15.51
CA TRP A 92 -1.76 -4.51 16.70
C TRP A 92 -1.39 -5.20 18.00
N ASP A 93 -1.14 -6.52 17.96
CA ASP A 93 -0.81 -7.34 19.12
C ASP A 93 -1.94 -7.34 20.14
N CYS A 94 -3.14 -7.68 19.69
CA CYS A 94 -4.34 -7.70 20.50
C CYS A 94 -5.22 -8.93 20.17
N ASP A 95 -6.21 -9.18 21.01
CA ASP A 95 -7.21 -10.23 20.77
C ASP A 95 -8.13 -9.81 19.60
N ALA A 96 -8.45 -10.76 18.72
CA ALA A 96 -9.38 -10.54 17.62
C ALA A 96 -10.81 -10.20 18.08
N ALA A 97 -11.18 -10.54 19.31
CA ALA A 97 -12.46 -10.19 19.94
C ALA A 97 -12.70 -8.67 19.98
N VAL A 98 -11.66 -7.84 19.86
CA VAL A 98 -11.81 -6.37 19.72
C VAL A 98 -12.71 -5.99 18.54
N PHE A 99 -12.79 -6.81 17.51
CA PHE A 99 -13.68 -6.62 16.36
C PHE A 99 -15.15 -6.91 16.65
N ASP A 100 -15.48 -7.47 17.83
CA ASP A 100 -16.85 -7.64 18.29
C ASP A 100 -17.49 -6.34 18.75
N ALA A 101 -16.71 -5.29 18.98
CA ALA A 101 -17.20 -3.96 19.32
C ALA A 101 -18.24 -3.44 18.29
N PRO A 102 -19.22 -2.63 18.69
CA PRO A 102 -20.16 -2.02 17.76
C PRO A 102 -19.46 -1.12 16.75
N ALA A 103 -20.07 -0.94 15.58
CA ALA A 103 -19.58 0.05 14.62
C ALA A 103 -19.87 1.47 15.13
N PRO A 104 -19.02 2.46 14.79
CA PRO A 104 -19.31 3.86 15.05
C PRO A 104 -20.66 4.25 14.45
N GLU A 105 -21.40 5.11 15.14
CA GLU A 105 -22.68 5.61 14.69
C GLU A 105 -22.51 6.54 13.49
N ALA A 106 -23.33 6.35 12.47
CA ALA A 106 -23.43 7.28 11.34
C ALA A 106 -24.35 8.44 11.73
N THR A 107 -23.78 9.51 12.25
CA THR A 107 -24.52 10.72 12.65
C THR A 107 -25.20 11.40 11.44
N ALA A 108 -26.22 12.23 11.67
CA ALA A 108 -26.87 12.99 10.62
C ALA A 108 -25.89 13.85 9.78
N PRO A 109 -24.92 14.57 10.38
CA PRO A 109 -23.85 15.25 9.61
C PRO A 109 -22.99 14.31 8.78
N TRP A 110 -22.64 13.11 9.28
CA TRP A 110 -21.94 12.08 8.50
C TRP A 110 -22.72 11.72 7.25
N MET A 111 -23.99 11.37 7.41
CA MET A 111 -24.84 10.94 6.29
C MET A 111 -25.08 12.05 5.27
N GLN A 112 -25.19 13.30 5.73
CA GLN A 112 -25.28 14.47 4.86
C GLN A 112 -24.00 14.65 4.03
N LEU A 113 -22.84 14.65 4.67
CA LEU A 113 -21.55 14.77 4.00
C LEU A 113 -21.32 13.59 3.05
N CYS A 114 -21.67 12.37 3.43
CA CYS A 114 -21.58 11.18 2.60
C CYS A 114 -22.38 11.35 1.29
N ARG A 115 -23.59 11.90 1.35
CA ARG A 115 -24.40 12.18 0.15
C ARG A 115 -23.79 13.28 -0.72
N SER A 116 -23.23 14.33 -0.13
CA SER A 116 -22.61 15.44 -0.90
C SER A 116 -21.32 15.04 -1.60
N LEU A 117 -20.63 13.99 -1.12
CA LEU A 117 -19.35 13.51 -1.66
C LEU A 117 -19.49 12.29 -2.59
N GLN A 118 -20.66 11.97 -3.11
CA GLN A 118 -20.87 10.79 -3.95
C GLN A 118 -20.05 10.78 -5.23
N THR A 119 -19.79 11.95 -5.80
CA THR A 119 -18.97 12.13 -7.01
C THR A 119 -17.51 12.44 -6.71
N ALA A 120 -17.13 12.60 -5.44
CA ALA A 120 -15.75 12.82 -5.04
C ALA A 120 -14.90 11.56 -5.24
N SER A 121 -13.57 11.75 -5.34
CA SER A 121 -12.64 10.63 -5.37
C SER A 121 -12.75 9.78 -4.09
N PHE A 122 -12.34 8.51 -4.18
CA PHE A 122 -12.28 7.63 -2.99
C PHE A 122 -11.40 8.24 -1.88
N ALA A 123 -10.29 8.90 -2.26
CA ALA A 123 -9.39 9.55 -1.32
C ALA A 123 -10.05 10.73 -0.60
N ASP A 124 -10.62 11.68 -1.34
CA ASP A 124 -11.25 12.88 -0.77
C ASP A 124 -12.42 12.51 0.14
N ARG A 125 -13.25 11.57 -0.30
CA ARG A 125 -14.37 11.07 0.48
C ARG A 125 -13.92 10.41 1.78
N ALA A 126 -12.91 9.52 1.70
CA ALA A 126 -12.37 8.86 2.89
C ALA A 126 -11.75 9.87 3.88
N ILE A 127 -10.97 10.84 3.39
CA ILE A 127 -10.36 11.88 4.24
C ILE A 127 -11.44 12.71 4.94
N ALA A 128 -12.39 13.25 4.18
CA ALA A 128 -13.42 14.12 4.74
C ALA A 128 -14.31 13.40 5.77
N LEU A 129 -14.78 12.20 5.43
CA LEU A 129 -15.64 11.41 6.32
C LEU A 129 -14.87 10.89 7.54
N THR A 130 -13.62 10.46 7.40
CA THR A 130 -12.81 10.04 8.54
C THR A 130 -12.53 11.23 9.47
N ALA A 131 -12.24 12.41 8.91
CA ALA A 131 -12.03 13.62 9.72
C ALA A 131 -13.27 14.00 10.53
N LEU A 132 -14.46 13.90 9.95
CA LEU A 132 -15.72 14.14 10.65
C LEU A 132 -16.00 13.06 11.71
N GLY A 133 -15.90 11.78 11.33
CA GLY A 133 -16.26 10.67 12.21
C GLY A 133 -15.33 10.52 13.42
N ARG A 134 -14.03 10.78 13.25
CA ARG A 134 -13.06 10.67 14.35
C ARG A 134 -13.33 11.66 15.50
N SER A 135 -13.92 12.80 15.21
CA SER A 135 -14.18 13.83 16.22
C SER A 135 -15.17 13.37 17.30
N ALA A 136 -15.96 12.35 17.03
CA ALA A 136 -16.88 11.73 17.97
C ALA A 136 -16.27 10.54 18.74
N LEU A 137 -15.04 10.12 18.41
CA LEU A 137 -14.37 9.00 19.08
C LEU A 137 -13.65 9.49 20.33
N ILE A 138 -13.94 8.84 21.46
CA ILE A 138 -13.18 8.99 22.70
C ILE A 138 -12.22 7.82 22.80
N GLU A 139 -10.92 8.10 22.82
CA GLU A 139 -9.89 7.06 22.91
C GLU A 139 -9.77 6.58 24.37
N THR A 140 -10.50 5.53 24.73
CA THR A 140 -10.41 4.86 26.03
C THR A 140 -9.56 3.59 25.96
N ASP A 141 -9.67 2.85 24.86
CA ASP A 141 -8.86 1.69 24.51
C ASP A 141 -8.27 1.88 23.10
N PRO A 142 -6.94 1.85 22.94
CA PRO A 142 -6.30 2.04 21.65
C PRO A 142 -6.71 1.03 20.58
N ALA A 143 -6.93 -0.26 20.95
CA ALA A 143 -7.32 -1.29 20.00
C ALA A 143 -8.76 -1.10 19.54
N ALA A 144 -9.69 -0.81 20.44
CA ALA A 144 -11.08 -0.51 20.08
C ALA A 144 -11.19 0.77 19.23
N THR A 145 -10.39 1.80 19.55
CA THR A 145 -10.29 3.02 18.73
C THR A 145 -9.75 2.72 17.34
N ALA A 146 -8.76 1.84 17.21
CA ALA A 146 -8.23 1.43 15.93
C ALA A 146 -9.28 0.70 15.08
N VAL A 147 -10.09 -0.17 15.66
CA VAL A 147 -11.23 -0.82 14.99
C VAL A 147 -12.26 0.21 14.51
N ALA A 148 -12.61 1.17 15.37
CA ALA A 148 -13.56 2.22 15.01
C ALA A 148 -13.04 3.07 13.84
N LEU A 149 -11.76 3.47 13.87
CA LEU A 149 -11.12 4.22 12.79
C LEU A 149 -11.05 3.43 11.47
N LEU A 150 -10.69 2.14 11.52
CA LEU A 150 -10.71 1.28 10.34
C LEU A 150 -12.10 1.25 9.69
N ARG A 151 -13.15 1.10 10.50
CA ARG A 151 -14.55 1.09 10.02
C ARG A 151 -14.97 2.45 9.45
N LEU A 152 -14.54 3.56 10.05
CA LEU A 152 -14.78 4.90 9.50
C LEU A 152 -14.10 5.10 8.15
N VAL A 153 -12.83 4.69 8.01
CA VAL A 153 -12.11 4.77 6.73
C VAL A 153 -12.81 3.95 5.66
N VAL A 154 -13.15 2.70 5.96
CA VAL A 154 -13.83 1.82 5.00
C VAL A 154 -15.21 2.37 4.61
N ALA A 155 -15.98 2.87 5.57
CA ALA A 155 -17.26 3.53 5.30
C ALA A 155 -17.08 4.78 4.42
N GLY A 156 -16.02 5.57 4.68
CA GLY A 156 -15.65 6.72 3.87
C GLY A 156 -15.27 6.33 2.45
N LEU A 157 -14.45 5.29 2.27
CA LEU A 157 -14.09 4.76 0.96
C LEU A 157 -15.32 4.26 0.18
N LEU A 158 -16.23 3.56 0.84
CA LEU A 158 -17.43 2.98 0.22
C LEU A 158 -18.59 3.98 0.07
N GLY A 159 -18.54 5.13 0.73
CA GLY A 159 -19.66 6.08 0.75
C GLY A 159 -20.90 5.53 1.48
N THR A 160 -20.70 4.86 2.62
CA THR A 160 -21.75 4.21 3.41
C THR A 160 -21.66 4.57 4.88
N ALA A 161 -22.63 4.12 5.69
CA ALA A 161 -22.47 4.10 7.14
C ALA A 161 -21.41 3.06 7.56
N PRO A 162 -20.67 3.28 8.67
CA PRO A 162 -19.78 2.28 9.25
C PRO A 162 -20.53 1.00 9.61
N ARG A 163 -19.91 -0.16 9.39
CA ARG A 163 -20.54 -1.48 9.59
C ARG A 163 -19.64 -2.41 10.39
N ARG A 164 -20.24 -3.40 11.06
CA ARG A 164 -19.53 -4.43 11.83
C ARG A 164 -19.08 -5.62 10.97
N GLN A 165 -19.69 -5.82 9.81
CA GLN A 165 -19.36 -6.92 8.91
C GLN A 165 -17.86 -6.95 8.56
N PRO A 166 -17.29 -8.14 8.27
CA PRO A 166 -15.91 -8.23 7.77
C PRO A 166 -15.66 -7.31 6.58
N ILE A 167 -14.51 -6.64 6.57
CA ILE A 167 -14.21 -5.55 5.62
C ILE A 167 -14.39 -6.01 4.15
N HIS A 168 -13.87 -7.19 3.79
CA HIS A 168 -14.02 -7.71 2.42
C HIS A 168 -15.49 -7.95 2.04
N GLN A 169 -16.35 -8.30 3.00
CA GLN A 169 -17.80 -8.47 2.76
C GLN A 169 -18.51 -7.14 2.60
N GLN A 170 -18.06 -6.07 3.28
CA GLN A 170 -18.58 -4.72 3.06
C GLN A 170 -18.30 -4.27 1.63
N PHE A 171 -17.08 -4.47 1.12
CA PHE A 171 -16.75 -4.21 -0.28
C PHE A 171 -17.58 -5.07 -1.23
N ALA A 172 -17.68 -6.37 -0.95
CA ALA A 172 -18.48 -7.29 -1.77
C ALA A 172 -19.95 -6.88 -1.82
N SER A 173 -20.54 -6.48 -0.70
CA SER A 173 -21.92 -6.02 -0.62
C SER A 173 -22.17 -4.74 -1.44
N VAL A 174 -21.28 -3.74 -1.31
CA VAL A 174 -21.43 -2.45 -2.01
C VAL A 174 -21.19 -2.60 -3.52
N TRP A 175 -20.28 -3.45 -3.91
CA TRP A 175 -19.95 -3.70 -5.32
C TRP A 175 -20.69 -4.90 -5.92
N SER A 176 -21.65 -5.48 -5.21
CA SER A 176 -22.48 -6.62 -5.68
C SER A 176 -21.65 -7.82 -6.16
N LEU A 177 -20.60 -8.15 -5.44
CA LEU A 177 -19.67 -9.22 -5.80
C LEU A 177 -20.12 -10.58 -5.31
N ALA A 178 -19.97 -11.60 -6.16
CA ALA A 178 -20.16 -12.99 -5.79
C ALA A 178 -19.03 -13.49 -4.84
N ALA A 179 -19.27 -14.61 -4.14
CA ALA A 179 -18.35 -15.16 -3.15
C ALA A 179 -16.91 -15.40 -3.67
N PRO A 180 -16.65 -15.88 -4.89
CA PRO A 180 -15.27 -16.00 -5.40
C PRO A 180 -14.55 -14.64 -5.51
N ALA A 181 -15.25 -13.61 -6.01
CA ALA A 181 -14.72 -12.26 -6.12
C ALA A 181 -14.45 -11.63 -4.73
N ALA A 182 -15.32 -11.87 -3.77
CA ALA A 182 -15.13 -11.45 -2.38
C ALA A 182 -13.85 -12.06 -1.77
N LYS A 183 -13.50 -13.30 -2.11
CA LYS A 183 -12.23 -13.93 -1.70
C LYS A 183 -11.01 -13.25 -2.32
N GLN A 184 -11.09 -12.82 -3.59
CA GLN A 184 -10.03 -12.08 -4.25
C GLN A 184 -9.83 -10.69 -3.60
N VAL A 185 -10.93 -9.99 -3.30
CA VAL A 185 -10.91 -8.72 -2.53
C VAL A 185 -10.29 -8.93 -1.14
N ARG A 186 -10.63 -10.00 -0.43
CA ARG A 186 -10.03 -10.35 0.85
C ARG A 186 -8.51 -10.49 0.75
N ALA A 187 -8.02 -11.23 -0.24
CA ALA A 187 -6.59 -11.41 -0.47
C ALA A 187 -5.89 -10.07 -0.80
N ALA A 188 -6.50 -9.23 -1.64
CA ALA A 188 -5.99 -7.91 -1.98
C ALA A 188 -5.84 -7.01 -0.75
N LEU A 189 -6.82 -7.00 0.16
CA LEU A 189 -6.78 -6.25 1.42
C LEU A 189 -5.63 -6.73 2.30
N VAL A 190 -5.47 -8.05 2.48
CA VAL A 190 -4.39 -8.64 3.29
C VAL A 190 -3.01 -8.31 2.72
N LEU A 191 -2.81 -8.44 1.39
CA LEU A 191 -1.54 -8.13 0.74
C LEU A 191 -1.17 -6.65 0.78
N SER A 192 -2.16 -5.77 1.00
CA SER A 192 -1.98 -4.32 1.13
C SER A 192 -1.78 -3.84 2.57
N ALA A 193 -1.90 -4.73 3.56
CA ALA A 193 -2.03 -4.40 4.98
C ALA A 193 -0.88 -3.57 5.52
N ASP A 194 0.36 -3.93 5.22
CA ASP A 194 1.54 -3.15 5.59
C ASP A 194 2.71 -3.36 4.62
N HIS A 195 3.71 -2.47 4.68
CA HIS A 195 4.90 -2.56 3.85
C HIS A 195 6.01 -1.67 4.40
N GLU A 196 6.53 -1.99 5.56
CA GLU A 196 7.60 -1.25 6.25
C GLU A 196 7.31 0.27 6.34
N LEU A 197 8.36 1.08 6.34
CA LEU A 197 8.28 2.54 6.42
C LEU A 197 8.12 3.20 5.04
N ASN A 198 7.09 2.81 4.28
CA ASN A 198 6.72 3.61 3.11
C ASN A 198 6.25 5.03 3.53
N VAL A 199 6.11 5.93 2.55
CA VAL A 199 5.84 7.35 2.80
C VAL A 199 4.62 7.57 3.72
N SER A 200 3.51 6.88 3.47
CA SER A 200 2.29 7.06 4.28
C SER A 200 2.44 6.49 5.70
N THR A 201 3.15 5.37 5.85
CA THR A 201 3.44 4.77 7.15
C THR A 201 4.40 5.64 7.95
N PHE A 202 5.45 6.18 7.31
CA PHE A 202 6.37 7.10 7.97
C PHE A 202 5.66 8.40 8.41
N THR A 203 4.75 8.92 7.58
CA THR A 203 3.90 10.08 7.94
C THR A 203 3.06 9.78 9.18
N ALA A 204 2.40 8.61 9.24
CA ALA A 204 1.62 8.21 10.41
C ALA A 204 2.50 8.12 11.67
N ARG A 205 3.71 7.58 11.59
CA ARG A 205 4.68 7.53 12.71
C ARG A 205 5.14 8.93 13.13
N CYS A 206 5.42 9.83 12.18
CA CYS A 206 5.77 11.22 12.51
C CYS A 206 4.67 11.91 13.32
N ILE A 207 3.41 11.75 12.91
CA ILE A 207 2.25 12.31 13.60
C ILE A 207 2.09 11.68 14.99
N ALA A 208 2.19 10.36 15.10
CA ALA A 208 2.12 9.65 16.38
C ALA A 208 3.24 10.08 17.32
N SER A 209 4.46 10.29 16.81
CA SER A 209 5.61 10.73 17.61
C SER A 209 5.43 12.11 18.24
N ALA A 210 4.59 12.96 17.64
CA ALA A 210 4.22 14.26 18.17
C ALA A 210 3.10 14.19 19.23
N GLY A 211 2.61 13.00 19.58
CA GLY A 211 1.56 12.82 20.59
C GLY A 211 0.14 13.02 20.06
N ALA A 212 -0.07 13.08 18.74
CA ALA A 212 -1.41 13.22 18.17
C ALA A 212 -2.23 11.92 18.30
N ASP A 213 -3.57 12.03 18.22
CA ASP A 213 -4.47 10.88 18.30
C ASP A 213 -4.35 9.94 17.09
N LEU A 214 -4.84 8.69 17.21
CA LEU A 214 -4.78 7.68 16.14
C LEU A 214 -5.52 8.12 14.88
N GLY A 215 -6.60 8.90 15.01
CA GLY A 215 -7.34 9.42 13.86
C GLY A 215 -6.54 10.42 13.06
N ALA A 216 -5.72 11.28 13.71
CA ALA A 216 -4.78 12.16 13.03
C ALA A 216 -3.71 11.37 12.27
N CYS A 217 -3.20 10.27 12.85
CA CYS A 217 -2.24 9.39 12.19
C CYS A 217 -2.82 8.76 10.92
N VAL A 218 -4.07 8.29 10.99
CA VAL A 218 -4.80 7.73 9.85
C VAL A 218 -5.03 8.77 8.75
N LEU A 219 -5.44 9.99 9.11
CA LEU A 219 -5.62 11.09 8.15
C LEU A 219 -4.31 11.45 7.45
N GLY A 220 -3.20 11.49 8.17
CA GLY A 220 -1.88 11.70 7.57
C GLY A 220 -1.50 10.57 6.61
N GLY A 221 -1.79 9.33 6.96
CA GLY A 221 -1.62 8.15 6.11
C GLY A 221 -2.45 8.24 4.83
N LEU A 222 -3.75 8.57 4.95
CA LEU A 222 -4.67 8.76 3.83
C LEU A 222 -4.21 9.88 2.88
N SER A 223 -3.78 11.01 3.45
CA SER A 223 -3.28 12.14 2.67
C SER A 223 -1.99 11.77 1.91
N ALA A 224 -1.06 11.10 2.57
CA ALA A 224 0.20 10.71 1.94
C ALA A 224 0.02 9.63 0.87
N VAL A 225 -0.90 8.65 1.09
CA VAL A 225 -1.14 7.58 0.14
C VAL A 225 -1.85 8.04 -1.14
N SER A 226 -2.57 9.17 -1.11
CA SER A 226 -3.24 9.74 -2.28
C SER A 226 -2.27 10.30 -3.33
N GLY A 227 -0.99 10.52 -2.97
CA GLY A 227 0.03 11.03 -3.87
C GLY A 227 0.34 10.08 -5.03
N THR A 228 0.63 10.64 -6.23
CA THR A 228 0.90 9.88 -7.47
C THR A 228 2.15 9.00 -7.38
N ALA A 229 3.12 9.38 -6.57
CA ALA A 229 4.31 8.57 -6.29
C ALA A 229 4.07 7.45 -5.24
N HIS A 230 2.82 7.19 -4.86
CA HIS A 230 2.42 6.18 -3.89
C HIS A 230 1.10 5.49 -4.33
N GLY A 231 0.08 5.37 -3.48
CA GLY A 231 -1.18 4.70 -3.83
C GLY A 231 -1.95 5.33 -5.01
N GLY A 232 -1.74 6.62 -5.28
CA GLY A 232 -2.22 7.29 -6.48
C GLY A 232 -1.64 6.74 -7.79
N GLN A 233 -0.54 5.98 -7.75
CA GLN A 233 0.05 5.33 -8.94
C GLN A 233 -0.93 4.36 -9.62
N SER A 234 -1.86 3.77 -8.90
CA SER A 234 -2.91 2.90 -9.48
C SER A 234 -3.74 3.59 -10.56
N ALA A 235 -3.96 4.92 -10.46
CA ALA A 235 -4.65 5.69 -11.49
C ALA A 235 -3.81 5.83 -12.78
N GLU A 236 -2.49 5.97 -12.66
CA GLU A 236 -1.58 6.00 -13.79
C GLU A 236 -1.51 4.66 -14.51
N VAL A 237 -1.50 3.55 -13.74
CA VAL A 237 -1.58 2.18 -14.27
C VAL A 237 -2.89 1.99 -15.05
N ASP A 238 -4.01 2.43 -14.48
CA ASP A 238 -5.31 2.29 -15.12
C ASP A 238 -5.39 3.09 -16.43
N ALA A 239 -4.92 4.34 -16.43
CA ALA A 239 -4.85 5.16 -17.63
C ALA A 239 -3.86 4.59 -18.68
N TRP A 240 -2.77 3.98 -18.25
CA TRP A 240 -1.85 3.30 -19.16
C TRP A 240 -2.50 2.08 -19.83
N LEU A 241 -3.23 1.26 -19.08
CA LEU A 241 -3.96 0.12 -19.64
C LEU A 241 -5.03 0.54 -20.67
N ASP A 242 -5.67 1.72 -20.47
CA ASP A 242 -6.59 2.27 -21.48
C ASP A 242 -5.86 2.62 -22.78
N ARG A 243 -4.68 3.24 -22.69
CA ARG A 243 -3.87 3.54 -23.89
C ARG A 243 -3.43 2.26 -24.62
N MET A 244 -3.10 1.19 -23.86
CA MET A 244 -2.79 -0.11 -24.47
C MET A 244 -4.01 -0.68 -25.22
N ALA A 245 -5.20 -0.55 -24.66
CA ALA A 245 -6.45 -1.02 -25.30
C ALA A 245 -6.76 -0.24 -26.59
N THR A 246 -6.29 0.99 -26.76
CA THR A 246 -6.46 1.82 -27.96
C THR A 246 -5.31 1.70 -28.97
N GLY A 247 -4.43 0.72 -28.81
CA GLY A 247 -3.39 0.40 -29.80
C GLY A 247 -2.01 1.02 -29.54
N ALA A 248 -1.76 1.58 -28.34
CA ALA A 248 -0.42 2.00 -27.98
C ALA A 248 0.53 0.79 -27.91
N THR A 249 1.80 1.01 -28.19
CA THR A 249 2.82 -0.04 -28.21
C THR A 249 3.67 -0.01 -26.95
N LEU A 250 4.18 -1.19 -26.55
CA LEU A 250 5.15 -1.27 -25.46
C LEU A 250 6.52 -0.82 -25.95
N ASP A 251 7.18 0.00 -25.15
CA ASP A 251 8.56 0.42 -25.37
C ASP A 251 9.50 -0.48 -24.55
N ALA A 252 10.47 -1.13 -25.19
CA ALA A 252 11.43 -2.00 -24.52
C ALA A 252 12.33 -1.25 -23.52
N HIS A 253 12.49 0.06 -23.64
CA HIS A 253 13.41 0.87 -22.85
C HIS A 253 12.71 1.73 -21.79
N ASN A 254 11.37 1.86 -21.86
CA ASN A 254 10.59 2.68 -20.96
C ASN A 254 9.47 1.86 -20.32
N PHE A 255 9.70 1.39 -19.12
CA PHE A 255 8.75 0.55 -18.40
C PHE A 255 7.51 1.34 -18.00
N ALA A 256 6.35 0.73 -18.19
CA ALA A 256 5.09 1.30 -17.79
C ALA A 256 4.94 1.38 -16.25
N PRO A 257 4.08 2.27 -15.74
CA PRO A 257 3.65 2.23 -14.36
C PRO A 257 3.06 0.86 -14.01
N GLY A 258 3.28 0.40 -12.78
CA GLY A 258 2.83 -0.92 -12.34
C GLY A 258 3.82 -2.06 -12.59
N PHE A 259 4.98 -1.78 -13.19
CA PHE A 259 6.10 -2.72 -13.31
C PHE A 259 7.25 -2.27 -12.43
N ARG A 260 7.97 -3.24 -11.85
CA ARG A 260 9.10 -3.01 -10.95
C ARG A 260 8.70 -2.55 -9.54
N HIS A 261 9.49 -2.99 -8.58
CA HIS A 261 9.47 -2.47 -7.20
C HIS A 261 10.89 -2.43 -6.65
N ALA A 262 11.28 -1.29 -6.05
CA ALA A 262 12.67 -1.07 -5.61
C ALA A 262 13.16 -2.07 -4.54
N LEU A 263 12.26 -2.57 -3.70
CA LEU A 263 12.57 -3.55 -2.64
C LEU A 263 12.49 -5.01 -3.14
N TYR A 264 11.95 -5.26 -4.34
CA TYR A 264 11.78 -6.59 -4.91
C TYR A 264 12.40 -6.68 -6.32
N PRO A 265 13.74 -6.73 -6.44
CA PRO A 265 14.38 -6.80 -7.75
C PRO A 265 13.99 -8.03 -8.57
N ALA A 266 13.66 -9.14 -7.90
CA ALA A 266 13.21 -10.38 -8.55
C ALA A 266 11.70 -10.46 -8.78
N GLY A 267 10.92 -9.48 -8.30
CA GLY A 267 9.46 -9.41 -8.44
C GLY A 267 8.77 -9.21 -7.10
N ASP A 268 7.65 -8.49 -7.13
CA ASP A 268 6.83 -8.20 -5.95
C ASP A 268 5.99 -9.44 -5.57
N PRO A 269 6.25 -10.09 -4.41
CA PRO A 269 5.54 -11.30 -4.01
C PRO A 269 4.04 -11.06 -3.81
N ARG A 270 3.64 -9.83 -3.45
CA ARG A 270 2.23 -9.45 -3.30
C ARG A 270 1.52 -9.48 -4.66
N ALA A 271 2.17 -8.90 -5.68
CA ALA A 271 1.65 -8.92 -7.05
C ALA A 271 1.59 -10.35 -7.60
N ALA A 272 2.64 -11.13 -7.44
CA ALA A 272 2.68 -12.52 -7.87
C ALA A 272 1.54 -13.34 -7.24
N LYS A 273 1.34 -13.18 -5.92
CA LYS A 273 0.26 -13.84 -5.19
C LYS A 273 -1.12 -13.38 -5.67
N LEU A 274 -1.36 -12.07 -5.80
CA LEU A 274 -2.66 -11.57 -6.23
C LEU A 274 -2.97 -12.01 -7.67
N LEU A 275 -2.01 -11.87 -8.59
CA LEU A 275 -2.16 -12.30 -9.99
C LEU A 275 -2.46 -13.79 -10.12
N SER A 276 -1.90 -14.66 -9.25
CA SER A 276 -2.20 -16.09 -9.25
C SER A 276 -3.65 -16.43 -8.91
N LEU A 277 -4.39 -15.49 -8.30
CA LEU A 277 -5.80 -15.63 -7.97
C LEU A 277 -6.73 -15.07 -9.05
N LEU A 278 -6.17 -14.42 -10.08
CA LEU A 278 -6.94 -13.80 -11.16
C LEU A 278 -7.07 -14.73 -12.36
N THR A 279 -8.11 -14.47 -13.16
CA THR A 279 -8.24 -14.98 -14.53
C THR A 279 -8.15 -13.77 -15.46
N PRO A 280 -6.94 -13.36 -15.87
CA PRO A 280 -6.77 -12.16 -16.69
C PRO A 280 -7.56 -12.28 -18.01
N SER A 281 -8.12 -11.17 -18.49
CA SER A 281 -8.71 -11.13 -19.82
C SER A 281 -7.65 -11.50 -20.88
N PRO A 282 -8.03 -12.01 -22.06
CA PRO A 282 -7.08 -12.32 -23.12
C PRO A 282 -6.13 -11.16 -23.44
N ALA A 283 -6.65 -9.92 -23.46
CA ALA A 283 -5.85 -8.73 -23.69
C ALA A 283 -4.82 -8.47 -22.55
N ALA A 284 -5.22 -8.64 -21.30
CA ALA A 284 -4.32 -8.49 -20.15
C ALA A 284 -3.25 -9.59 -20.13
N ALA A 285 -3.63 -10.85 -20.43
CA ALA A 285 -2.70 -11.96 -20.50
C ALA A 285 -1.66 -11.74 -21.62
N GLN A 286 -2.10 -11.30 -22.80
CA GLN A 286 -1.23 -11.00 -23.93
C GLN A 286 -0.28 -9.84 -23.64
N LEU A 287 -0.76 -8.79 -22.95
CA LEU A 287 0.07 -7.66 -22.53
C LEU A 287 1.17 -8.11 -21.54
N LEU A 288 0.83 -8.92 -20.54
CA LEU A 288 1.79 -9.47 -19.57
C LEU A 288 2.83 -10.36 -20.25
N ALA A 289 2.40 -11.24 -21.17
CA ALA A 289 3.30 -12.08 -21.97
C ALA A 289 4.24 -11.24 -22.84
N ARG A 290 3.75 -10.15 -23.42
CA ARG A 290 4.56 -9.22 -24.21
C ARG A 290 5.58 -8.48 -23.35
N ALA A 291 5.20 -8.02 -22.15
CA ALA A 291 6.12 -7.41 -21.21
C ALA A 291 7.27 -8.37 -20.84
N VAL A 292 6.95 -9.64 -20.58
CA VAL A 292 7.95 -10.70 -20.33
C VAL A 292 8.87 -10.86 -21.54
N SER A 293 8.35 -10.93 -22.78
CA SER A 293 9.16 -11.08 -24.00
C SER A 293 10.11 -9.90 -24.24
N LEU A 294 9.78 -8.71 -23.73
CA LEU A 294 10.62 -7.52 -23.75
C LEU A 294 11.58 -7.44 -22.56
N SER A 295 11.63 -8.46 -21.72
CA SER A 295 12.43 -8.50 -20.48
C SER A 295 12.13 -7.35 -19.52
N TRP A 296 10.87 -6.91 -19.47
CA TRP A 296 10.42 -5.93 -18.48
C TRP A 296 10.54 -6.49 -17.06
N PRO A 297 10.78 -5.63 -16.06
CA PRO A 297 10.68 -6.05 -14.66
C PRO A 297 9.30 -6.66 -14.37
N PRO A 298 9.21 -7.57 -13.38
CA PRO A 298 7.91 -8.12 -12.99
C PRO A 298 6.92 -7.06 -12.52
N PRO A 299 5.60 -7.35 -12.63
CA PRO A 299 4.53 -6.51 -12.10
C PRO A 299 4.69 -6.23 -10.60
N ASN A 300 4.23 -5.06 -10.15
CA ASN A 300 4.08 -4.71 -8.75
C ASN A 300 2.62 -4.80 -8.30
N ILE A 301 2.37 -4.53 -7.01
CA ILE A 301 1.04 -4.63 -6.42
C ILE A 301 0.02 -3.68 -7.06
N ASP A 302 0.44 -2.51 -7.58
CA ASP A 302 -0.48 -1.54 -8.20
C ASP A 302 -1.10 -2.12 -9.48
N LEU A 303 -0.28 -2.75 -10.34
CA LEU A 303 -0.80 -3.42 -11.54
C LEU A 303 -1.73 -4.58 -11.18
N ALA A 304 -1.36 -5.40 -10.20
CA ALA A 304 -2.19 -6.52 -9.77
C ALA A 304 -3.56 -6.07 -9.24
N LEU A 305 -3.61 -4.99 -8.45
CA LEU A 305 -4.85 -4.41 -7.95
C LEU A 305 -5.73 -3.84 -9.07
N VAL A 306 -5.13 -3.13 -10.02
CA VAL A 306 -5.87 -2.58 -11.17
C VAL A 306 -6.43 -3.70 -12.04
N LEU A 307 -5.65 -4.75 -12.32
CA LEU A 307 -6.14 -5.90 -13.08
C LEU A 307 -7.26 -6.64 -12.34
N LEU A 308 -7.18 -6.80 -11.01
CA LEU A 308 -8.29 -7.32 -10.20
C LEU A 308 -9.54 -6.46 -10.38
N CYS A 309 -9.43 -5.14 -10.21
CA CYS A 309 -10.58 -4.25 -10.32
C CYS A 309 -11.22 -4.28 -11.71
N ARG A 310 -10.41 -4.32 -12.77
CA ARG A 310 -10.89 -4.46 -14.15
C ARG A 310 -11.59 -5.80 -14.40
N GLN A 311 -11.01 -6.90 -13.91
CA GLN A 311 -11.62 -8.23 -14.00
C GLN A 311 -12.99 -8.26 -13.33
N LEU A 312 -13.14 -7.59 -12.20
CA LEU A 312 -14.38 -7.55 -11.43
C LEU A 312 -15.37 -6.46 -11.91
N GLY A 313 -15.02 -5.67 -12.93
CA GLY A 313 -15.86 -4.58 -13.44
C GLY A 313 -16.10 -3.46 -12.43
N LEU A 314 -15.13 -3.21 -11.53
CA LEU A 314 -15.28 -2.22 -10.45
C LEU A 314 -15.11 -0.78 -10.96
N PRO A 315 -15.68 0.20 -10.25
CA PRO A 315 -15.51 1.61 -10.57
C PRO A 315 -14.03 2.03 -10.63
N ARG A 316 -13.70 3.02 -11.44
CA ARG A 316 -12.35 3.60 -11.46
C ARG A 316 -11.94 4.10 -10.09
N GLY A 317 -10.68 3.86 -9.73
CA GLY A 317 -10.15 4.19 -8.41
C GLY A 317 -10.38 3.12 -7.34
N SER A 318 -11.09 2.02 -7.63
CA SER A 318 -11.31 0.93 -6.65
C SER A 318 -10.00 0.28 -6.19
N ALA A 319 -8.96 0.26 -7.03
CA ALA A 319 -7.64 -0.22 -6.64
C ALA A 319 -7.05 0.62 -5.49
N PHE A 320 -7.18 1.95 -5.56
CA PHE A 320 -6.82 2.83 -4.46
C PHE A 320 -7.64 2.53 -3.20
N ALA A 321 -8.97 2.33 -3.34
CA ALA A 321 -9.83 2.04 -2.20
C ALA A 321 -9.45 0.74 -1.47
N LEU A 322 -9.15 -0.33 -2.22
CA LEU A 322 -8.67 -1.59 -1.65
C LEU A 322 -7.31 -1.42 -0.97
N PHE A 323 -6.38 -0.72 -1.63
CA PHE A 323 -5.06 -0.47 -1.07
C PHE A 323 -5.14 0.35 0.23
N ALA A 324 -5.88 1.47 0.23
CA ALA A 324 -6.02 2.34 1.40
C ALA A 324 -6.73 1.65 2.57
N ALA A 325 -7.78 0.87 2.29
CA ALA A 325 -8.47 0.08 3.33
C ALA A 325 -7.53 -0.93 3.99
N GLY A 326 -6.80 -1.71 3.19
CA GLY A 326 -5.81 -2.66 3.71
C GLY A 326 -4.73 -1.94 4.52
N ARG A 327 -4.14 -0.88 3.96
CA ARG A 327 -3.03 -0.14 4.57
C ARG A 327 -3.41 0.59 5.86
N THR A 328 -4.68 0.87 6.10
CA THR A 328 -5.15 1.51 7.34
C THR A 328 -4.72 0.73 8.58
N ILE A 329 -4.73 -0.62 8.53
CA ILE A 329 -4.29 -1.42 9.68
C ILE A 329 -2.79 -1.28 9.94
N GLY A 330 -1.98 -1.12 8.90
CA GLY A 330 -0.55 -0.85 9.00
C GLY A 330 -0.27 0.52 9.62
N TRP A 331 -0.96 1.58 9.18
CA TRP A 331 -0.80 2.91 9.78
C TRP A 331 -1.14 2.91 11.27
N LEU A 332 -2.24 2.24 11.65
CA LEU A 332 -2.63 2.11 13.05
C LEU A 332 -1.61 1.30 13.84
N ALA A 333 -1.10 0.18 13.31
CA ALA A 333 -0.05 -0.61 13.95
C ALA A 333 1.21 0.22 14.21
N HIS A 334 1.69 0.93 13.19
CA HIS A 334 2.87 1.79 13.30
C HIS A 334 2.67 2.98 14.23
N ALA A 335 1.46 3.58 14.26
CA ALA A 335 1.12 4.63 15.22
C ALA A 335 1.13 4.10 16.66
N LEU A 336 0.57 2.93 16.90
CA LEU A 336 0.59 2.26 18.20
C LEU A 336 2.02 1.90 18.65
N GLU A 337 2.84 1.37 17.75
CA GLU A 337 4.25 1.07 18.01
C GLU A 337 5.03 2.34 18.34
N GLN A 338 4.82 3.44 17.58
CA GLN A 338 5.49 4.71 17.81
C GLN A 338 5.11 5.35 19.14
N ARG A 339 3.84 5.25 19.55
CA ARG A 339 3.38 5.73 20.86
C ARG A 339 4.04 4.96 22.02
N ARG A 340 4.22 3.62 21.86
CA ARG A 340 4.94 2.79 22.85
C ARG A 340 6.42 3.15 22.93
N ASP A 341 7.06 3.45 21.78
CA ASP A 341 8.46 3.90 21.70
C ASP A 341 8.67 5.26 22.37
N GLY A 342 7.68 6.18 22.29
CA GLY A 342 7.67 7.47 22.95
C GLY A 342 8.68 8.50 22.43
N ARG A 343 9.51 8.17 21.44
CA ARG A 343 10.53 9.08 20.88
C ARG A 343 9.95 9.99 19.80
N LEU A 344 10.26 11.27 19.86
CA LEU A 344 9.90 12.23 18.82
C LEU A 344 10.76 12.02 17.56
N ILE A 345 10.11 11.88 16.41
CA ILE A 345 10.77 11.85 15.11
C ILE A 345 10.97 13.30 14.64
N ARG A 346 12.17 13.82 14.73
CA ARG A 346 12.50 15.20 14.39
C ARG A 346 13.87 15.30 13.69
N PRO A 347 13.93 15.04 12.37
CA PRO A 347 15.15 15.27 11.61
C PRO A 347 15.49 16.76 11.54
N ARG A 348 16.75 17.07 11.29
CA ARG A 348 17.24 18.44 11.11
C ARG A 348 17.48 18.73 9.63
N ALA A 349 17.16 19.96 9.21
CA ALA A 349 17.51 20.45 7.89
C ALA A 349 18.88 21.19 7.95
N ARG A 350 19.60 21.17 6.81
CA ARG A 350 20.76 22.00 6.56
C ARG A 350 20.35 23.18 5.68
N TYR A 351 20.54 24.38 6.17
CA TYR A 351 20.34 25.57 5.35
C TYR A 351 21.47 25.69 4.29
N LEU A 352 21.09 25.77 3.04
CA LEU A 352 21.99 26.05 1.91
C LEU A 352 21.95 27.54 1.64
N ARG A 353 23.12 28.16 1.61
CA ARG A 353 23.31 29.58 1.24
C ARG A 353 23.55 29.69 -0.25
#